data_ddb4d1ad1c83f50dc50e92cfdc1d7900
#
_entry.id   ddb4d1ad1c83f50dc50e92cfdc1d7900
#
_cell.length_a   1.000
_cell.length_b   1.000
_cell.length_c   1.000
_cell.angle_alpha   90.00
_cell.angle_beta   90.00
_cell.angle_gamma   90.00
#
_symmetry.space_group_name_H-M   'P 1'
#
loop_
_entity.id
_entity.type
_entity.pdbx_description
1 polymer ?
#
loop_
_entity_poly.entity_id
_entity_poly.type
_entity_poly.pdbx_seq_one_letter_code
_entity_poly.pdbx_strand_id
1 'polypeptide(L)'
;MWYEATKYKPETVEDINEYILSLKGELEDREAKITLAKFLRANLGLATELISGVKLSPYQEITLKGMFNRNFSMCVWGRGCGKTFISAVYCFLQCIFEPETKILIAGPTFRTARFIFNNIEKFVESKGAELLAQAFGHKSKRNDAYEWKVNNGTITAIPLSGEKIRGFRANVL
;
A
#
# COMPACT_ATOMS: atom_id res chain seq x y z
N MET A 1 -20.39 13.65 -4.27
CA MET A 1 -21.45 12.77 -3.82
C MET A 1 -20.93 11.34 -3.62
N TRP A 2 -19.92 11.19 -2.72
CA TRP A 2 -19.20 9.93 -2.45
C TRP A 2 -19.28 9.52 -0.98
N TYR A 3 -20.18 10.13 -0.20
CA TYR A 3 -20.17 10.08 1.27
C TYR A 3 -21.37 9.37 1.90
N GLU A 4 -22.30 8.84 1.12
CA GLU A 4 -23.55 8.26 1.66
C GLU A 4 -23.57 6.73 1.78
N ALA A 5 -22.48 6.02 1.50
CA ALA A 5 -22.54 4.57 1.34
C ALA A 5 -22.23 3.73 2.58
N THR A 6 -21.85 4.31 3.73
CA THR A 6 -21.67 3.46 4.92
C THR A 6 -22.18 4.15 6.19
N LYS A 7 -23.29 3.63 6.71
CA LYS A 7 -23.77 3.90 8.10
C LYS A 7 -22.77 3.41 9.17
N TYR A 8 -21.77 2.66 8.77
CA TYR A 8 -20.79 2.02 9.63
C TYR A 8 -19.48 2.83 9.62
N LYS A 9 -19.10 3.37 10.76
CA LYS A 9 -17.82 4.06 10.98
C LYS A 9 -17.05 3.29 12.04
N PRO A 10 -16.27 2.29 11.66
CA PRO A 10 -15.44 1.59 12.62
C PRO A 10 -14.35 2.55 13.14
N GLU A 11 -14.14 2.52 14.44
CA GLU A 11 -13.12 3.32 15.12
C GLU A 11 -11.89 2.49 15.47
N THR A 12 -12.05 1.17 15.51
CA THR A 12 -11.01 0.22 15.91
C THR A 12 -10.80 -0.90 14.88
N VAL A 13 -9.70 -1.63 15.04
CA VAL A 13 -9.41 -2.82 14.21
C VAL A 13 -10.39 -3.96 14.52
N GLU A 14 -10.84 -4.06 15.78
CA GLU A 14 -11.84 -5.02 16.19
C GLU A 14 -13.16 -4.79 15.44
N ASP A 15 -13.61 -3.53 15.33
CA ASP A 15 -14.82 -3.17 14.57
C ASP A 15 -14.71 -3.56 13.11
N ILE A 16 -13.52 -3.38 12.50
CA ILE A 16 -13.26 -3.80 11.12
C ILE A 16 -13.30 -5.32 11.01
N ASN A 17 -12.67 -6.02 11.94
CA ASN A 17 -12.66 -7.48 11.93
C ASN A 17 -14.08 -8.04 12.08
N GLU A 18 -14.90 -7.46 12.95
CA GLU A 18 -16.32 -7.82 13.04
C GLU A 18 -17.08 -7.53 11.75
N TYR A 19 -16.83 -6.37 11.13
CA TYR A 19 -17.42 -6.04 9.83
C TYR A 19 -16.99 -7.02 8.74
N ILE A 20 -15.69 -7.34 8.65
CA ILE A 20 -15.16 -8.32 7.72
C ILE A 20 -15.74 -9.70 7.98
N LEU A 21 -15.90 -10.11 9.25
CA LEU A 21 -16.51 -11.37 9.60
C LEU A 21 -18.00 -11.41 9.23
N SER A 22 -18.72 -10.31 9.40
CA SER A 22 -20.11 -10.19 8.95
C SER A 22 -20.27 -10.31 7.43
N LEU A 23 -19.27 -9.84 6.68
CA LEU A 23 -19.22 -9.96 5.22
C LEU A 23 -18.68 -11.32 4.73
N LYS A 24 -18.16 -12.18 5.60
CA LYS A 24 -17.45 -13.41 5.22
C LYS A 24 -18.30 -14.39 4.39
N GLY A 25 -19.62 -14.38 4.56
CA GLY A 25 -20.56 -15.09 3.70
C GLY A 25 -20.91 -14.39 2.37
N GLU A 26 -20.64 -13.08 2.30
CA GLU A 26 -20.99 -12.23 1.16
C GLU A 26 -19.75 -11.80 0.36
N LEU A 27 -18.54 -12.04 0.87
CA LEU A 27 -17.27 -11.68 0.22
C LEU A 27 -17.02 -12.43 -1.10
N GLU A 28 -17.79 -13.44 -1.42
CA GLU A 28 -17.81 -14.02 -2.76
C GLU A 28 -18.50 -13.08 -3.77
N ASP A 29 -19.35 -12.19 -3.29
CA ASP A 29 -19.98 -11.18 -4.14
C ASP A 29 -19.02 -10.04 -4.47
N ARG A 30 -18.98 -9.69 -5.74
CA ARG A 30 -18.18 -8.58 -6.28
C ARG A 30 -18.52 -7.24 -5.62
N GLU A 31 -19.78 -6.99 -5.30
CA GLU A 31 -20.24 -5.75 -4.69
C GLU A 31 -19.73 -5.59 -3.26
N ALA A 32 -19.70 -6.65 -2.47
CA ALA A 32 -19.16 -6.64 -1.12
C ALA A 32 -17.64 -6.33 -1.13
N LYS A 33 -16.89 -6.91 -2.05
CA LYS A 33 -15.46 -6.61 -2.23
C LYS A 33 -15.21 -5.14 -2.61
N ILE A 34 -16.03 -4.58 -3.49
CA ILE A 34 -15.94 -3.18 -3.88
C ILE A 34 -16.26 -2.26 -2.69
N THR A 35 -17.29 -2.60 -1.93
CA THR A 35 -17.69 -1.83 -0.73
C THR A 35 -16.59 -1.84 0.32
N LEU A 36 -16.01 -2.99 0.60
CA LEU A 36 -14.86 -3.12 1.51
C LEU A 36 -13.66 -2.31 1.03
N ALA A 37 -13.31 -2.40 -0.24
CA ALA A 37 -12.19 -1.64 -0.82
C ALA A 37 -12.41 -0.13 -0.71
N LYS A 38 -13.62 0.37 -1.00
CA LYS A 38 -13.99 1.79 -0.84
C LYS A 38 -13.87 2.23 0.62
N PHE A 39 -14.34 1.40 1.54
CA PHE A 39 -14.27 1.66 2.96
C PHE A 39 -12.81 1.76 3.45
N LEU A 40 -11.97 0.78 3.12
CA LEU A 40 -10.55 0.77 3.49
C LEU A 40 -9.79 1.94 2.84
N ARG A 41 -10.11 2.32 1.60
CA ARG A 41 -9.52 3.50 0.95
C ARG A 41 -9.89 4.80 1.64
N ALA A 42 -11.10 4.92 2.20
CA ALA A 42 -11.50 6.08 3.00
C ALA A 42 -10.81 6.12 4.38
N ASN A 43 -10.42 4.95 4.91
CA ASN A 43 -9.84 4.78 6.24
C ASN A 43 -8.41 4.20 6.17
N LEU A 44 -7.48 4.95 5.55
CA LEU A 44 -6.11 4.48 5.29
C LEU A 44 -5.34 4.09 6.56
N GLY A 45 -5.59 4.76 7.70
CA GLY A 45 -5.00 4.40 8.98
C GLY A 45 -5.40 2.99 9.41
N LEU A 46 -6.69 2.70 9.35
CA LEU A 46 -7.24 1.38 9.67
C LEU A 46 -6.81 0.31 8.67
N ALA A 47 -6.77 0.65 7.37
CA ALA A 47 -6.25 -0.25 6.35
C ALA A 47 -4.79 -0.64 6.62
N THR A 48 -3.96 0.32 7.05
CA THR A 48 -2.57 0.08 7.42
C THR A 48 -2.48 -0.82 8.65
N GLU A 49 -3.26 -0.55 9.69
CA GLU A 49 -3.26 -1.34 10.92
C GLU A 49 -3.69 -2.78 10.65
N LEU A 50 -4.72 -2.99 9.82
CA LEU A 50 -5.15 -4.31 9.38
C LEU A 50 -4.06 -5.10 8.66
N ILE A 51 -3.32 -4.43 7.76
CA ILE A 51 -2.30 -5.07 6.91
C ILE A 51 -1.00 -5.31 7.67
N SER A 52 -0.55 -4.32 8.44
CA SER A 52 0.79 -4.33 9.06
C SER A 52 0.78 -4.63 10.55
N GLY A 53 -0.39 -4.59 11.20
CA GLY A 53 -0.51 -4.63 12.67
C GLY A 53 0.02 -3.36 13.36
N VAL A 54 0.38 -2.32 12.59
CA VAL A 54 0.96 -1.08 13.12
C VAL A 54 -0.01 0.07 12.99
N LYS A 55 -0.36 0.67 14.13
CA LYS A 55 -1.17 1.89 14.18
C LYS A 55 -0.31 3.09 13.78
N LEU A 56 -0.79 3.85 12.79
CA LEU A 56 -0.13 5.06 12.35
C LEU A 56 -0.25 6.18 13.40
N SER A 57 0.82 6.96 13.55
CA SER A 57 0.74 8.22 14.28
C SER A 57 -0.05 9.27 13.46
N PRO A 58 -0.67 10.28 14.11
CA PRO A 58 -1.52 11.25 13.40
C PRO A 58 -0.82 11.93 12.21
N TYR A 59 0.45 12.30 12.35
CA TYR A 59 1.19 12.93 11.24
C TYR A 59 1.46 11.97 10.08
N GLN A 60 1.65 10.67 10.35
CA GLN A 60 1.82 9.64 9.32
C GLN A 60 0.52 9.43 8.56
N GLU A 61 -0.60 9.40 9.25
CA GLU A 61 -1.91 9.24 8.63
C GLU A 61 -2.25 10.44 7.74
N ILE A 62 -2.02 11.67 8.21
CA ILE A 62 -2.20 12.90 7.42
C ILE A 62 -1.32 12.85 6.17
N THR A 63 -0.06 12.44 6.31
CA THR A 63 0.86 12.32 5.18
C THR A 63 0.38 11.30 4.18
N LEU A 64 -0.01 10.11 4.64
CA LEU A 64 -0.52 9.05 3.78
C LEU A 64 -1.76 9.51 3.00
N LYS A 65 -2.72 10.15 3.68
CA LYS A 65 -3.90 10.76 3.04
C LYS A 65 -3.48 11.83 2.01
N GLY A 66 -2.46 12.64 2.33
CA GLY A 66 -1.91 13.62 1.40
C GLY A 66 -1.33 12.98 0.14
N MET A 67 -0.58 11.90 0.27
CA MET A 67 0.00 11.17 -0.86
C MET A 67 -1.06 10.57 -1.78
N PHE A 68 -2.18 10.07 -1.23
CA PHE A 68 -3.28 9.53 -2.02
C PHE A 68 -4.11 10.59 -2.77
N ASN A 69 -4.13 11.82 -2.25
CA ASN A 69 -4.99 12.89 -2.78
C ASN A 69 -4.24 13.91 -3.64
N ARG A 70 -2.93 13.79 -3.82
CA ARG A 70 -2.11 14.76 -4.53
C ARG A 70 -1.19 14.07 -5.53
N ASN A 71 -1.02 14.68 -6.70
CA ASN A 71 -0.12 14.19 -7.74
C ASN A 71 1.36 14.28 -7.34
N PHE A 72 1.70 15.24 -6.48
CA PHE A 72 3.06 15.46 -5.99
C PHE A 72 3.04 15.64 -4.47
N SER A 73 3.92 14.93 -3.79
CA SER A 73 4.09 15.03 -2.35
C SER A 73 5.58 15.06 -2.00
N MET A 74 5.98 16.04 -1.19
CA MET A 74 7.34 16.14 -0.67
C MET A 74 7.29 16.01 0.84
N CYS A 75 7.94 14.96 1.38
CA CYS A 75 7.98 14.68 2.81
C CYS A 75 9.38 14.97 3.37
N VAL A 76 9.48 16.04 4.16
CA VAL A 76 10.74 16.42 4.84
C VAL A 76 10.60 16.09 6.33
N TRP A 77 11.14 14.94 6.72
CA TRP A 77 11.05 14.44 8.09
C TRP A 77 12.44 14.13 8.65
N GLY A 78 12.57 14.22 9.96
CA GLY A 78 13.77 13.81 10.67
C GLY A 78 14.10 12.32 10.51
N ARG A 79 15.27 11.93 10.98
CA ARG A 79 15.67 10.52 11.03
C ARG A 79 14.79 9.77 12.04
N GLY A 80 14.36 8.55 11.73
CA GLY A 80 13.53 7.75 12.65
C GLY A 80 12.01 8.01 12.54
N CYS A 81 11.55 9.03 11.83
CA CYS A 81 10.12 9.34 11.71
C CYS A 81 9.31 8.39 10.81
N GLY A 82 9.89 7.29 10.34
CA GLY A 82 9.15 6.28 9.59
C GLY A 82 8.91 6.59 8.10
N LYS A 83 9.72 7.45 7.47
CA LYS A 83 9.60 7.77 6.02
C LYS A 83 9.51 6.54 5.15
N THR A 84 10.46 5.63 5.29
CA THR A 84 10.55 4.39 4.50
C THR A 84 9.33 3.49 4.74
N PHE A 85 8.85 3.43 5.98
CA PHE A 85 7.65 2.68 6.34
C PHE A 85 6.41 3.24 5.64
N ILE A 86 6.16 4.55 5.74
CA ILE A 86 5.00 5.19 5.10
C ILE A 86 5.08 5.09 3.56
N SER A 87 6.26 5.21 2.98
CA SER A 87 6.44 5.00 1.54
C SER A 87 6.09 3.56 1.13
N ALA A 88 6.47 2.57 1.94
CA ALA A 88 6.12 1.17 1.70
C ALA A 88 4.60 0.94 1.83
N VAL A 89 3.97 1.50 2.87
CA VAL A 89 2.50 1.46 3.05
C VAL A 89 1.79 2.08 1.85
N TYR A 90 2.23 3.27 1.42
CA TYR A 90 1.67 3.94 0.26
C TYR A 90 1.76 3.08 -1.01
N CYS A 91 2.96 2.60 -1.35
CA CYS A 91 3.17 1.76 -2.53
C CYS A 91 2.29 0.51 -2.49
N PHE A 92 2.21 -0.13 -1.34
CA PHE A 92 1.43 -1.34 -1.16
C PHE A 92 -0.07 -1.09 -1.31
N LEU A 93 -0.61 -0.13 -0.57
CA LEU A 93 -2.04 0.22 -0.64
C LEU A 93 -2.43 0.76 -2.02
N GLN A 94 -1.56 1.51 -2.69
CA GLN A 94 -1.81 2.01 -4.04
C GLN A 94 -2.03 0.84 -5.02
N CYS A 95 -1.19 -0.20 -4.96
CA CYS A 95 -1.38 -1.40 -5.79
C CYS A 95 -2.64 -2.18 -5.42
N ILE A 96 -3.04 -2.21 -4.15
CA ILE A 96 -4.28 -2.90 -3.72
C ILE A 96 -5.52 -2.17 -4.23
N PHE A 97 -5.56 -0.84 -4.10
CA PHE A 97 -6.74 -0.06 -4.44
C PHE A 97 -6.84 0.30 -5.93
N GLU A 98 -5.71 0.35 -6.63
CA GLU A 98 -5.65 0.67 -8.05
C GLU A 98 -4.94 -0.46 -8.81
N PRO A 99 -5.69 -1.44 -9.35
CA PRO A 99 -5.12 -2.52 -10.16
C PRO A 99 -4.31 -1.97 -11.35
N GLU A 100 -3.33 -2.75 -11.79
CA GLU A 100 -2.44 -2.41 -12.92
C GLU A 100 -1.52 -1.20 -12.70
N THR A 101 -1.50 -0.63 -11.49
CA THR A 101 -0.60 0.48 -11.16
C THR A 101 0.86 0.05 -11.23
N LYS A 102 1.67 0.85 -11.92
CA LYS A 102 3.12 0.67 -12.03
C LYS A 102 3.82 1.67 -11.13
N ILE A 103 4.45 1.19 -10.06
CA ILE A 103 5.18 2.01 -9.10
C ILE A 103 6.67 1.83 -9.31
N LEU A 104 7.39 2.94 -9.44
CA LEU A 104 8.84 2.95 -9.52
C LEU A 104 9.42 3.57 -8.26
N ILE A 105 10.25 2.83 -7.55
CA ILE A 105 10.99 3.28 -6.36
C ILE A 105 12.42 3.54 -6.78
N ALA A 106 12.82 4.81 -6.83
CA ALA A 106 14.18 5.21 -7.15
C ALA A 106 14.93 5.66 -5.89
N GLY A 107 16.05 5.05 -5.61
CA GLY A 107 16.91 5.41 -4.46
C GLY A 107 18.35 5.70 -4.90
N PRO A 108 19.12 6.48 -4.11
CA PRO A 108 20.51 6.80 -4.43
C PRO A 108 21.36 5.53 -4.70
N THR A 109 21.04 4.48 -3.98
CA THR A 109 21.64 3.16 -4.19
C THR A 109 20.54 2.10 -4.24
N PHE A 110 20.85 0.97 -4.86
CA PHE A 110 19.96 -0.18 -4.88
C PHE A 110 19.62 -0.67 -3.45
N ARG A 111 20.58 -0.62 -2.54
CA ARG A 111 20.36 -0.95 -1.13
C ARG A 111 19.29 -0.06 -0.47
N THR A 112 19.29 1.24 -0.79
CA THR A 112 18.30 2.18 -0.22
C THR A 112 16.89 1.92 -0.76
N ALA A 113 16.76 1.70 -2.05
CA ALA A 113 15.49 1.34 -2.67
C ALA A 113 14.93 0.01 -2.09
N ARG A 114 15.80 -0.96 -1.81
CA ARG A 114 15.44 -2.24 -1.21
C ARG A 114 14.80 -2.12 0.18
N PHE A 115 15.12 -1.09 0.97
CA PHE A 115 14.51 -0.94 2.30
C PHE A 115 12.99 -0.79 2.25
N ILE A 116 12.45 -0.17 1.22
CA ILE A 116 11.01 -0.08 1.01
C ILE A 116 10.44 -1.48 0.74
N PHE A 117 11.09 -2.25 -0.13
CA PHE A 117 10.69 -3.64 -0.41
C PHE A 117 10.67 -4.52 0.83
N ASN A 118 11.69 -4.42 1.68
CA ASN A 118 11.75 -5.21 2.92
C ASN A 118 10.56 -4.91 3.86
N ASN A 119 10.07 -3.66 3.86
CA ASN A 119 8.87 -3.32 4.64
C ASN A 119 7.60 -3.91 3.99
N ILE A 120 7.50 -3.87 2.66
CA ILE A 120 6.37 -4.49 1.94
C ILE A 120 6.35 -6.00 2.19
N GLU A 121 7.52 -6.66 2.19
CA GLU A 121 7.62 -8.10 2.51
C GLU A 121 7.07 -8.43 3.90
N LYS A 122 7.37 -7.60 4.90
CA LYS A 122 6.84 -7.78 6.27
C LYS A 122 5.31 -7.64 6.32
N PHE A 123 4.71 -6.78 5.49
CA PHE A 123 3.26 -6.65 5.46
C PHE A 123 2.59 -7.93 4.96
N VAL A 124 3.18 -8.56 3.94
CA VAL A 124 2.66 -9.81 3.37
C VAL A 124 2.77 -10.99 4.34
N GLU A 125 3.76 -10.97 5.21
CA GLU A 125 3.97 -12.01 6.24
C GLU A 125 3.08 -11.78 7.47
N SER A 126 2.38 -10.65 7.56
CA SER A 126 1.49 -10.36 8.69
C SER A 126 0.19 -11.16 8.58
N LYS A 127 -0.42 -11.47 9.73
CA LYS A 127 -1.70 -12.19 9.79
C LYS A 127 -2.84 -11.47 9.04
N GLY A 128 -2.82 -10.14 9.00
CA GLY A 128 -3.82 -9.35 8.25
C GLY A 128 -3.71 -9.49 6.73
N ALA A 129 -2.56 -9.94 6.23
CA ALA A 129 -2.35 -10.13 4.80
C ALA A 129 -3.05 -11.37 4.22
N GLU A 130 -3.53 -12.29 5.04
CA GLU A 130 -4.26 -13.49 4.57
C GLU A 130 -5.50 -13.12 3.74
N LEU A 131 -6.18 -12.03 4.10
CA LEU A 131 -7.33 -11.51 3.36
C LEU A 131 -6.95 -10.99 1.97
N LEU A 132 -5.70 -10.61 1.79
CA LEU A 132 -5.15 -10.03 0.57
C LEU A 132 -4.22 -11.00 -0.17
N ALA A 133 -4.09 -12.23 0.31
CA ALA A 133 -3.16 -13.22 -0.25
C ALA A 133 -3.37 -13.46 -1.75
N GLN A 134 -4.61 -13.39 -2.22
CA GLN A 134 -4.94 -13.52 -3.65
C GLN A 134 -4.43 -12.36 -4.53
N ALA A 135 -4.15 -11.20 -3.92
CA ALA A 135 -3.63 -10.04 -4.65
C ALA A 135 -2.10 -10.12 -4.87
N PHE A 136 -1.40 -11.04 -4.19
CA PHE A 136 0.05 -11.15 -4.26
C PHE A 136 0.47 -12.08 -5.39
N GLY A 137 1.22 -11.51 -6.33
CA GLY A 137 1.80 -12.25 -7.44
C GLY A 137 3.28 -12.59 -7.22
N HIS A 138 3.95 -12.93 -8.30
CA HIS A 138 5.34 -13.38 -8.31
C HIS A 138 6.32 -12.24 -7.95
N LYS A 139 7.33 -12.57 -7.13
CA LYS A 139 8.49 -11.72 -6.84
C LYS A 139 9.63 -12.10 -7.77
N SER A 140 10.22 -11.14 -8.44
CA SER A 140 11.45 -11.30 -9.21
C SER A 140 12.58 -10.48 -8.61
N LYS A 141 13.69 -11.12 -8.27
CA LYS A 141 14.92 -10.46 -7.81
C LYS A 141 15.95 -10.57 -8.92
N ARG A 142 16.23 -9.47 -9.61
CA ARG A 142 17.33 -9.33 -10.58
C ARG A 142 18.52 -8.63 -9.91
N ASN A 143 19.71 -8.76 -10.49
CA ASN A 143 20.91 -8.12 -9.95
C ASN A 143 20.84 -6.59 -9.91
N ASP A 144 19.99 -5.99 -10.72
CA ASP A 144 19.89 -4.54 -10.94
C ASP A 144 18.51 -3.95 -10.65
N ALA A 145 17.50 -4.79 -10.42
CA ALA A 145 16.14 -4.35 -10.07
C ALA A 145 15.42 -5.40 -9.21
N TYR A 146 14.61 -4.92 -8.26
CA TYR A 146 13.61 -5.74 -7.59
C TYR A 146 12.25 -5.42 -8.18
N GLU A 147 11.50 -6.44 -8.53
CA GLU A 147 10.16 -6.31 -9.07
C GLU A 147 9.20 -7.23 -8.29
N TRP A 148 8.06 -6.69 -7.92
CA TRP A 148 6.99 -7.45 -7.31
C TRP A 148 5.67 -7.13 -7.99
N LYS A 149 4.94 -8.18 -8.37
CA LYS A 149 3.60 -8.05 -8.91
C LYS A 149 2.58 -8.13 -7.78
N VAL A 150 1.74 -7.11 -7.69
CA VAL A 150 0.65 -7.02 -6.71
C VAL A 150 -0.59 -6.57 -7.44
N ASN A 151 -1.67 -7.35 -7.37
CA ASN A 151 -2.98 -7.01 -7.95
C ASN A 151 -2.90 -6.57 -9.43
N ASN A 152 -2.17 -7.31 -10.26
CA ASN A 152 -1.84 -6.99 -11.66
C ASN A 152 -0.99 -5.72 -11.87
N GLY A 153 -0.67 -4.98 -10.82
CA GLY A 153 0.30 -3.89 -10.82
C GLY A 153 1.73 -4.39 -10.61
N THR A 154 2.68 -3.48 -10.70
CA THR A 154 4.09 -3.77 -10.44
C THR A 154 4.72 -2.73 -9.54
N ILE A 155 5.48 -3.19 -8.55
CA ILE A 155 6.35 -2.34 -7.75
C ILE A 155 7.78 -2.67 -8.14
N THR A 156 8.52 -1.70 -8.68
CA THR A 156 9.89 -1.89 -9.15
C THR A 156 10.83 -0.96 -8.38
N ALA A 157 11.91 -1.48 -7.81
CA ALA A 157 12.94 -0.67 -7.16
C ALA A 157 14.22 -0.70 -7.97
N ILE A 158 14.77 0.47 -8.24
CA ILE A 158 15.99 0.68 -9.02
C ILE A 158 16.93 1.69 -8.36
N PRO A 159 18.24 1.61 -8.63
CA PRO A 159 19.15 2.68 -8.27
C PRO A 159 18.91 3.92 -9.16
N LEU A 160 19.06 5.10 -8.57
CA LEU A 160 18.93 6.38 -9.25
C LEU A 160 20.19 6.64 -10.12
N SER A 161 20.36 5.89 -11.21
CA SER A 161 21.38 6.16 -12.22
C SER A 161 20.69 6.60 -13.51
N GLY A 162 21.14 7.72 -14.10
CA GLY A 162 20.44 8.40 -15.18
C GLY A 162 20.13 7.54 -16.42
N GLU A 163 20.94 6.54 -16.70
CA GLU A 163 20.70 5.60 -17.82
C GLU A 163 19.62 4.58 -17.50
N LYS A 164 19.54 4.11 -16.25
CA LYS A 164 18.61 3.06 -15.86
C LYS A 164 17.16 3.52 -15.73
N ILE A 165 16.92 4.80 -15.43
CA ILE A 165 15.55 5.34 -15.26
C ILE A 165 14.83 5.49 -16.60
N ARG A 166 15.56 5.78 -17.67
CA ARG A 166 14.96 6.10 -19.00
C ARG A 166 14.13 4.96 -19.61
N GLY A 167 14.33 3.73 -19.17
CA GLY A 167 13.61 2.56 -19.70
C GLY A 167 12.30 2.22 -18.98
N PHE A 168 11.99 2.88 -17.85
CA PHE A 168 10.82 2.56 -17.05
C PHE A 168 9.65 3.51 -17.30
N ARG A 169 8.45 2.93 -17.43
CA ARG A 169 7.19 3.66 -17.43
C ARG A 169 6.46 3.38 -16.13
N ALA A 170 6.19 4.40 -15.34
CA ALA A 170 5.49 4.29 -14.07
C ALA A 170 4.32 5.27 -14.02
N ASN A 171 3.27 4.91 -13.27
CA ASN A 171 2.17 5.78 -12.91
C ASN A 171 2.50 6.58 -11.64
N VAL A 172 3.34 5.96 -10.78
CA VAL A 172 3.80 6.54 -9.50
C VAL A 172 5.33 6.42 -9.43
N LEU A 173 5.99 7.51 -9.05
CA LEU A 173 7.43 7.61 -8.85
C LEU A 173 7.70 8.14 -7.44
#